data_01eaa02d595949bd7644705848be2002
#
_entry.id   01eaa02d595949bd7644705848be2002
#
_cell.length_a   1.000
_cell.length_b   1.000
_cell.length_c   1.000
_cell.angle_alpha   90.00
_cell.angle_beta   90.00
_cell.angle_gamma   90.00
#
_symmetry.space_group_name_H-M   'P 1'
#
loop_
_entity.id
_entity.type
_entity.pdbx_description
1 polymer ?
#
loop_
_entity_poly.entity_id
_entity_poly.type
_entity_poly.pdbx_seq_one_letter_code
_entity_poly.pdbx_strand_id
1 'polypeptide(L)'
;MKRPVLLVTVILILIYISFLIIRPLITTILSSFILAFVFYPLYKKLNAKINSKNLCSLLTIFIILLLIIIPSVFITNALAKESLVFYNKIKGKDFSLIISQYLEPDMQQYINSILDGSILYIIKITSSFVLSIPNIALKFFVTIFLTYYLLKESQVFIDTAKKYIPFKESIKEEILERFGRITKAIVFGTILTAIIQGILGMIGFVIFNIPSPFLWGFVMAIVSVIPILGTAIVWVPAGIVQILQQDYFSGIGILLFGALVVGTMDNLIRPKLVGKKAKIHPAVILIGILGGIKFLGFIGLIIGPLTLATAFELLKIKKTN
;
A
#
# COMPACT_ATOMS: atom_id res chain seq x y z
N MET A 1 -23.80 -32.54 -35.70
CA MET A 1 -22.97 -31.30 -35.64
C MET A 1 -23.47 -30.23 -34.67
N LYS A 2 -24.74 -30.18 -34.22
CA LYS A 2 -25.24 -29.09 -33.31
C LYS A 2 -24.85 -29.24 -31.84
N ARG A 3 -24.67 -30.47 -31.32
CA ARG A 3 -24.33 -30.69 -29.88
C ARG A 3 -22.97 -30.12 -29.41
N PRO A 4 -21.84 -30.28 -30.15
CA PRO A 4 -20.57 -29.73 -29.69
C PRO A 4 -20.54 -28.20 -29.71
N VAL A 5 -21.24 -27.55 -30.66
CA VAL A 5 -21.35 -26.09 -30.72
C VAL A 5 -22.12 -25.55 -29.51
N LEU A 6 -23.23 -26.17 -29.14
CA LEU A 6 -24.02 -25.79 -27.96
C LEU A 6 -23.21 -25.92 -26.68
N LEU A 7 -22.46 -27.01 -26.53
CA LEU A 7 -21.60 -27.23 -25.34
C LEU A 7 -20.49 -26.19 -25.24
N VAL A 8 -19.81 -25.86 -26.33
CA VAL A 8 -18.79 -24.80 -26.37
C VAL A 8 -19.40 -23.45 -26.02
N THR A 9 -20.58 -23.12 -26.57
CA THR A 9 -21.28 -21.87 -26.26
C THR A 9 -21.62 -21.75 -24.77
N VAL A 10 -22.16 -22.84 -24.17
CA VAL A 10 -22.46 -22.86 -22.72
C VAL A 10 -21.20 -22.70 -21.89
N ILE A 11 -20.11 -23.38 -22.24
CA ILE A 11 -18.82 -23.22 -21.53
C ILE A 11 -18.32 -21.77 -21.62
N LEU A 12 -18.37 -21.13 -22.78
CA LEU A 12 -17.95 -19.74 -22.95
C LEU A 12 -18.79 -18.77 -22.12
N ILE A 13 -20.11 -18.99 -22.07
CA ILE A 13 -21.03 -18.20 -21.25
C ILE A 13 -20.68 -18.38 -19.76
N LEU A 14 -20.46 -19.60 -19.30
CA LEU A 14 -20.08 -19.88 -17.91
C LEU A 14 -18.73 -19.25 -17.56
N ILE A 15 -17.74 -19.33 -18.44
CA ILE A 15 -16.43 -18.68 -18.25
C ILE A 15 -16.60 -17.16 -18.15
N TYR A 16 -17.41 -16.56 -19.03
CA TYR A 16 -17.67 -15.13 -19.02
C TYR A 16 -18.38 -14.67 -17.74
N ILE A 17 -19.42 -15.39 -17.29
CA ILE A 17 -20.11 -15.12 -16.03
C ILE A 17 -19.15 -15.27 -14.84
N SER A 18 -18.36 -16.35 -14.81
CA SER A 18 -17.35 -16.56 -13.77
C SER A 18 -16.33 -15.41 -13.71
N PHE A 19 -15.87 -14.93 -14.87
CA PHE A 19 -14.99 -13.76 -14.94
C PHE A 19 -15.65 -12.50 -14.38
N LEU A 20 -16.92 -12.24 -14.68
CA LEU A 20 -17.67 -11.09 -14.14
C LEU A 20 -17.81 -11.18 -12.61
N ILE A 21 -18.04 -12.38 -12.07
CA ILE A 21 -18.14 -12.60 -10.61
C ILE A 21 -16.79 -12.38 -9.91
N ILE A 22 -15.70 -12.86 -10.51
CA ILE A 22 -14.37 -12.77 -9.92
C ILE A 22 -13.77 -11.36 -10.05
N ARG A 23 -14.08 -10.63 -11.11
CA ARG A 23 -13.53 -9.31 -11.43
C ARG A 23 -13.52 -8.32 -10.26
N PRO A 24 -14.62 -8.10 -9.51
CA PRO A 24 -14.63 -7.19 -8.37
C PRO A 24 -13.80 -7.68 -7.16
N LEU A 25 -13.49 -8.98 -7.12
CA LEU A 25 -12.72 -9.62 -6.06
C LEU A 25 -11.24 -9.82 -6.40
N ILE A 26 -10.78 -9.49 -7.61
CA ILE A 26 -9.39 -9.70 -8.04
C ILE A 26 -8.42 -9.04 -7.06
N THR A 27 -8.67 -7.79 -6.68
CA THR A 27 -7.81 -7.07 -5.71
C THR A 27 -7.80 -7.75 -4.35
N THR A 28 -8.93 -8.26 -3.89
CA THR A 28 -9.10 -8.99 -2.64
C THR A 28 -8.33 -10.32 -2.66
N ILE A 29 -8.44 -11.08 -3.73
CA ILE A 29 -7.71 -12.34 -3.94
C ILE A 29 -6.20 -12.08 -3.96
N LEU A 30 -5.74 -11.10 -4.73
CA LEU A 30 -4.32 -10.74 -4.79
C LEU A 30 -3.78 -10.25 -3.44
N SER A 31 -4.58 -9.49 -2.68
CA SER A 31 -4.24 -9.07 -1.32
C SER A 31 -4.06 -10.25 -0.39
N SER A 32 -4.95 -11.26 -0.47
CA SER A 32 -4.84 -12.47 0.35
C SER A 32 -3.57 -13.28 0.04
N PHE A 33 -3.16 -13.37 -1.22
CA PHE A 33 -1.90 -14.01 -1.60
C PHE A 33 -0.69 -13.29 -0.99
N ILE A 34 -0.67 -11.96 -1.04
CA ILE A 34 0.43 -11.19 -0.46
C ILE A 34 0.46 -11.35 1.05
N LEU A 35 -0.69 -11.25 1.74
CA LEU A 35 -0.75 -11.45 3.18
C LEU A 35 -0.31 -12.86 3.56
N ALA A 36 -0.81 -13.88 2.88
CA ALA A 36 -0.38 -15.26 3.11
C ALA A 36 1.14 -15.40 2.92
N PHE A 37 1.70 -14.84 1.85
CA PHE A 37 3.14 -14.89 1.58
C PHE A 37 3.97 -14.19 2.67
N VAL A 38 3.56 -12.99 3.10
CA VAL A 38 4.24 -12.20 4.14
C VAL A 38 4.26 -12.95 5.47
N PHE A 39 3.12 -13.52 5.85
CA PHE A 39 2.94 -14.16 7.16
C PHE A 39 3.21 -15.69 7.14
N TYR A 40 3.52 -16.26 5.98
CA TYR A 40 3.88 -17.68 5.87
C TYR A 40 5.05 -18.11 6.77
N PRO A 41 6.15 -17.33 6.91
CA PRO A 41 7.23 -17.66 7.84
C PRO A 41 6.76 -17.74 9.29
N LEU A 42 5.85 -16.87 9.71
CA LEU A 42 5.24 -16.88 11.04
C LEU A 42 4.38 -18.14 11.24
N TYR A 43 3.48 -18.41 10.27
CA TYR A 43 2.66 -19.62 10.25
C TYR A 43 3.53 -20.89 10.35
N LYS A 44 4.61 -20.98 9.56
CA LYS A 44 5.52 -22.14 9.58
C LYS A 44 6.18 -22.33 10.95
N LYS A 45 6.61 -21.25 11.61
CA LYS A 45 7.17 -21.30 12.97
C LYS A 45 6.13 -21.77 14.00
N LEU A 46 4.90 -21.29 13.91
CA LEU A 46 3.81 -21.73 14.78
C LEU A 46 3.47 -23.20 14.54
N ASN A 47 3.37 -23.62 13.27
CA ASN A 47 3.03 -24.99 12.91
C ASN A 47 4.10 -26.01 13.35
N ALA A 48 5.37 -25.61 13.38
CA ALA A 48 6.45 -26.44 13.89
C ALA A 48 6.35 -26.67 15.42
N LYS A 49 5.67 -25.78 16.17
CA LYS A 49 5.51 -25.91 17.62
C LYS A 49 4.18 -26.54 18.02
N ILE A 50 3.08 -26.18 17.34
CA ILE A 50 1.70 -26.55 17.75
C ILE A 50 1.20 -27.78 16.99
N ASN A 51 1.79 -28.07 15.82
CA ASN A 51 1.46 -29.20 14.94
C ASN A 51 -0.04 -29.32 14.57
N SER A 52 -0.75 -28.18 14.49
CA SER A 52 -2.16 -28.09 14.11
C SER A 52 -2.35 -26.98 13.07
N LYS A 53 -2.58 -27.36 11.80
CA LYS A 53 -2.74 -26.44 10.69
C LYS A 53 -3.85 -25.42 10.93
N ASN A 54 -4.98 -25.85 11.51
CA ASN A 54 -6.13 -25.00 11.80
C ASN A 54 -5.80 -23.92 12.85
N LEU A 55 -5.26 -24.35 14.00
CA LEU A 55 -4.91 -23.43 15.09
C LEU A 55 -3.81 -22.44 14.66
N CYS A 56 -2.79 -22.93 13.95
CA CYS A 56 -1.71 -22.07 13.47
C CYS A 56 -2.19 -21.03 12.46
N SER A 57 -3.10 -21.39 11.56
CA SER A 57 -3.71 -20.44 10.62
C SER A 57 -4.55 -19.40 11.35
N LEU A 58 -5.40 -19.83 12.31
CA LEU A 58 -6.22 -18.92 13.13
C LEU A 58 -5.35 -17.96 13.95
N LEU A 59 -4.30 -18.46 14.62
CA LEU A 59 -3.37 -17.60 15.38
C LEU A 59 -2.65 -16.61 14.48
N THR A 60 -2.23 -17.05 13.29
CA THR A 60 -1.59 -16.15 12.31
C THR A 60 -2.57 -15.07 11.87
N ILE A 61 -3.82 -15.42 11.56
CA ILE A 61 -4.87 -14.46 11.22
C ILE A 61 -5.14 -13.49 12.38
N PHE A 62 -5.21 -13.99 13.60
CA PHE A 62 -5.41 -13.15 14.79
C PHE A 62 -4.29 -12.11 14.94
N ILE A 63 -3.02 -12.52 14.73
CA ILE A 63 -1.88 -11.61 14.75
C ILE A 63 -1.98 -10.58 13.61
N ILE A 64 -2.37 -10.99 12.40
CA ILE A 64 -2.60 -10.08 11.27
C ILE A 64 -3.68 -9.05 11.62
N LEU A 65 -4.80 -9.48 12.20
CA LEU A 65 -5.88 -8.59 12.60
C LEU A 65 -5.43 -7.58 13.65
N LEU A 66 -4.71 -8.01 14.69
CA LEU A 66 -4.15 -7.11 15.70
C LEU A 66 -3.19 -6.10 15.08
N LEU A 67 -2.33 -6.55 14.17
CA LEU A 67 -1.33 -5.70 13.51
C LEU A 67 -1.97 -4.67 12.56
N ILE A 68 -3.17 -4.93 12.04
CA ILE A 68 -3.92 -3.99 11.21
C ILE A 68 -4.83 -3.12 12.06
N ILE A 69 -5.60 -3.69 12.99
CA ILE A 69 -6.64 -2.98 13.74
C ILE A 69 -6.02 -2.01 14.75
N ILE A 70 -5.02 -2.45 15.53
CA ILE A 70 -4.43 -1.60 16.59
C ILE A 70 -3.87 -0.30 16.00
N PRO A 71 -2.99 -0.32 14.98
CA PRO A 71 -2.51 0.92 14.37
C PRO A 71 -3.63 1.75 13.73
N SER A 72 -4.60 1.09 13.07
CA SER A 72 -5.72 1.80 12.43
C SER A 72 -6.56 2.60 13.41
N VAL A 73 -6.88 2.02 14.58
CA VAL A 73 -7.62 2.71 15.66
C VAL A 73 -6.80 3.88 16.21
N PHE A 74 -5.50 3.65 16.44
CA PHE A 74 -4.61 4.69 16.94
C PHE A 74 -4.51 5.89 15.97
N ILE A 75 -4.34 5.61 14.68
CA ILE A 75 -4.28 6.64 13.63
C ILE A 75 -5.59 7.40 13.53
N THR A 76 -6.71 6.67 13.51
CA THR A 76 -8.03 7.31 13.38
C THR A 76 -8.28 8.28 14.54
N ASN A 77 -7.98 7.87 15.77
CA ASN A 77 -8.11 8.73 16.94
C ASN A 77 -7.17 9.94 16.91
N ALA A 78 -5.92 9.73 16.47
CA ALA A 78 -4.95 10.80 16.39
C ALA A 78 -5.30 11.78 15.27
N LEU A 79 -5.69 11.28 14.07
CA LEU A 79 -6.14 12.13 12.97
C LEU A 79 -7.39 12.93 13.34
N ALA A 80 -8.34 12.33 14.06
CA ALA A 80 -9.53 13.05 14.53
C ALA A 80 -9.17 14.21 15.47
N LYS A 81 -8.26 13.99 16.42
CA LYS A 81 -7.78 15.05 17.33
C LYS A 81 -7.05 16.16 16.57
N GLU A 82 -6.11 15.80 15.70
CA GLU A 82 -5.34 16.77 14.90
C GLU A 82 -6.23 17.57 13.95
N SER A 83 -7.22 16.90 13.32
CA SER A 83 -8.18 17.58 12.44
C SER A 83 -9.01 18.61 13.21
N LEU A 84 -9.42 18.32 14.44
CA LEU A 84 -10.14 19.26 15.31
C LEU A 84 -9.25 20.45 15.71
N VAL A 85 -7.99 20.21 16.07
CA VAL A 85 -7.03 21.27 16.39
C VAL A 85 -6.79 22.15 15.17
N PHE A 86 -6.59 21.56 14.00
CA PHE A 86 -6.40 22.28 12.74
C PHE A 86 -7.63 23.09 12.34
N TYR A 87 -8.83 22.49 12.45
CA TYR A 87 -10.09 23.17 12.20
C TYR A 87 -10.28 24.40 13.12
N ASN A 88 -10.01 24.23 14.42
CA ASN A 88 -10.14 25.34 15.38
C ASN A 88 -9.11 26.45 15.14
N LYS A 89 -7.89 26.12 14.70
CA LYS A 89 -6.88 27.10 14.32
C LYS A 89 -7.26 27.88 13.05
N ILE A 90 -7.83 27.21 12.05
CA ILE A 90 -8.29 27.88 10.81
C ILE A 90 -9.52 28.75 11.07
N LYS A 91 -10.45 28.28 11.90
CA LYS A 91 -11.68 29.00 12.25
C LYS A 91 -11.44 30.12 13.27
N GLY A 92 -10.35 30.04 14.04
CA GLY A 92 -9.90 31.10 14.93
C GLY A 92 -9.50 32.34 14.12
N LYS A 93 -9.82 33.52 14.66
CA LYS A 93 -9.64 34.84 14.02
C LYS A 93 -8.23 35.10 13.43
N ASP A 94 -7.24 34.31 13.81
CA ASP A 94 -5.84 34.55 13.45
C ASP A 94 -5.54 34.32 11.96
N PHE A 95 -6.19 33.32 11.33
CA PHE A 95 -5.92 33.03 9.91
C PHE A 95 -6.56 34.05 8.97
N SER A 96 -7.80 34.48 9.27
CA SER A 96 -8.46 35.55 8.52
C SER A 96 -7.79 36.90 8.70
N LEU A 97 -7.23 37.19 9.88
CA LEU A 97 -6.46 38.40 10.17
C LEU A 97 -5.10 38.41 9.44
N ILE A 98 -4.40 37.28 9.40
CA ILE A 98 -3.13 37.16 8.67
C ILE A 98 -3.40 37.34 7.16
N ILE A 99 -4.43 36.73 6.62
CA ILE A 99 -4.81 36.90 5.20
C ILE A 99 -5.20 38.32 4.88
N SER A 100 -5.99 38.98 5.75
CA SER A 100 -6.43 40.37 5.52
C SER A 100 -5.30 41.39 5.60
N GLN A 101 -4.22 41.08 6.31
CA GLN A 101 -3.08 41.98 6.50
C GLN A 101 -2.08 41.97 5.33
N TYR A 102 -2.02 40.87 4.54
CA TYR A 102 -1.01 40.68 3.49
C TYR A 102 -1.58 40.52 2.08
N LEU A 103 -2.92 40.41 1.91
CA LEU A 103 -3.52 40.12 0.62
C LEU A 103 -4.63 41.15 0.24
N GLU A 104 -4.67 41.47 -1.04
CA GLU A 104 -5.73 42.33 -1.59
C GLU A 104 -7.11 41.66 -1.46
N PRO A 105 -8.20 42.46 -1.38
CA PRO A 105 -9.58 41.98 -1.19
C PRO A 105 -9.99 40.86 -2.15
N ASP A 106 -9.58 40.94 -3.41
CA ASP A 106 -9.90 39.96 -4.46
C ASP A 106 -9.22 38.59 -4.16
N MET A 107 -7.98 38.62 -3.66
CA MET A 107 -7.29 37.40 -3.27
C MET A 107 -7.90 36.79 -1.99
N GLN A 108 -8.41 37.60 -1.07
CA GLN A 108 -9.12 37.08 0.11
C GLN A 108 -10.37 36.30 -0.28
N GLN A 109 -11.16 36.83 -1.23
CA GLN A 109 -12.36 36.15 -1.73
C GLN A 109 -11.99 34.83 -2.42
N TYR A 110 -10.89 34.81 -3.18
CA TYR A 110 -10.38 33.57 -3.83
C TYR A 110 -9.95 32.51 -2.82
N ILE A 111 -9.24 32.92 -1.77
CA ILE A 111 -8.81 31.99 -0.71
C ILE A 111 -10.01 31.47 0.10
N ASN A 112 -10.96 32.32 0.44
CA ASN A 112 -12.18 31.89 1.12
C ASN A 112 -12.97 30.88 0.27
N SER A 113 -13.09 31.09 -1.04
CA SER A 113 -13.74 30.13 -1.95
C SER A 113 -13.01 28.78 -2.02
N ILE A 114 -11.65 28.78 -1.96
CA ILE A 114 -10.85 27.56 -1.88
C ILE A 114 -11.06 26.84 -0.54
N LEU A 115 -11.13 27.58 0.57
CA LEU A 115 -11.39 27.01 1.89
C LEU A 115 -12.78 26.38 1.96
N ASP A 116 -13.82 27.08 1.50
CA ASP A 116 -15.19 26.56 1.44
C ASP A 116 -15.29 25.34 0.53
N GLY A 117 -14.67 25.40 -0.65
CA GLY A 117 -14.56 24.27 -1.56
C GLY A 117 -13.85 23.07 -0.93
N SER A 118 -12.80 23.32 -0.13
CA SER A 118 -12.07 22.28 0.61
C SER A 118 -12.94 21.62 1.68
N ILE A 119 -13.73 22.39 2.40
CA ILE A 119 -14.68 21.87 3.40
C ILE A 119 -15.74 20.98 2.75
N LEU A 120 -16.35 21.43 1.66
CA LEU A 120 -17.32 20.64 0.89
C LEU A 120 -16.69 19.35 0.35
N TYR A 121 -15.43 19.42 -0.11
CA TYR A 121 -14.68 18.24 -0.57
C TYR A 121 -14.41 17.24 0.55
N ILE A 122 -14.04 17.72 1.76
CA ILE A 122 -13.86 16.86 2.94
C ILE A 122 -15.19 16.19 3.34
N ILE A 123 -16.30 16.92 3.36
CA ILE A 123 -17.63 16.37 3.64
C ILE A 123 -17.99 15.29 2.61
N LYS A 124 -17.75 15.55 1.33
CA LYS A 124 -18.00 14.60 0.25
C LYS A 124 -17.15 13.33 0.39
N ILE A 125 -15.86 13.47 0.70
CA ILE A 125 -14.98 12.32 0.94
C ILE A 125 -15.47 11.52 2.14
N THR A 126 -15.80 12.17 3.26
CA THR A 126 -16.27 11.51 4.48
C THR A 126 -17.58 10.76 4.22
N SER A 127 -18.54 11.37 3.54
CA SER A 127 -19.80 10.71 3.17
C SER A 127 -19.56 9.51 2.25
N SER A 128 -18.72 9.66 1.24
CA SER A 128 -18.35 8.56 0.33
C SER A 128 -17.65 7.43 1.06
N PHE A 129 -16.79 7.74 2.04
CA PHE A 129 -16.12 6.76 2.88
C PHE A 129 -17.13 5.96 3.71
N VAL A 130 -18.08 6.64 4.38
CA VAL A 130 -19.13 5.98 5.17
C VAL A 130 -19.95 5.02 4.29
N LEU A 131 -20.37 5.46 3.11
CA LEU A 131 -21.12 4.62 2.17
C LEU A 131 -20.30 3.44 1.63
N SER A 132 -18.97 3.53 1.65
CA SER A 132 -18.08 2.45 1.21
C SER A 132 -17.78 1.40 2.28
N ILE A 133 -18.10 1.67 3.56
CA ILE A 133 -17.81 0.77 4.70
C ILE A 133 -18.30 -0.67 4.47
N PRO A 134 -19.55 -0.94 4.02
CA PRO A 134 -20.00 -2.30 3.80
C PRO A 134 -19.16 -3.05 2.75
N ASN A 135 -18.79 -2.37 1.68
CA ASN A 135 -17.96 -2.96 0.62
C ASN A 135 -16.51 -3.21 1.09
N ILE A 136 -15.96 -2.28 1.88
CA ILE A 136 -14.64 -2.46 2.51
C ILE A 136 -14.67 -3.64 3.47
N ALA A 137 -15.70 -3.74 4.33
CA ALA A 137 -15.86 -4.82 5.28
C ALA A 137 -15.97 -6.18 4.57
N LEU A 138 -16.77 -6.27 3.51
CA LEU A 138 -16.89 -7.47 2.70
C LEU A 138 -15.53 -7.88 2.08
N LYS A 139 -14.84 -6.95 1.43
CA LYS A 139 -13.53 -7.20 0.84
C LYS A 139 -12.49 -7.62 1.89
N PHE A 140 -12.50 -6.98 3.05
CA PHE A 140 -11.64 -7.33 4.17
C PHE A 140 -11.93 -8.74 4.69
N PHE A 141 -13.21 -9.07 4.91
CA PHE A 141 -13.63 -10.41 5.32
C PHE A 141 -13.15 -11.46 4.31
N VAL A 142 -13.41 -11.27 3.02
CA VAL A 142 -12.97 -12.21 1.98
C VAL A 142 -11.45 -12.32 1.94
N THR A 143 -10.71 -11.20 2.11
CA THR A 143 -9.24 -11.24 2.17
C THR A 143 -8.74 -12.10 3.32
N ILE A 144 -9.27 -11.91 4.51
CA ILE A 144 -8.89 -12.66 5.71
C ILE A 144 -9.26 -14.14 5.57
N PHE A 145 -10.48 -14.42 5.07
CA PHE A 145 -10.96 -15.77 4.83
C PHE A 145 -10.06 -16.53 3.84
N LEU A 146 -9.75 -15.92 2.71
CA LEU A 146 -8.85 -16.52 1.71
C LEU A 146 -7.42 -16.67 2.27
N THR A 147 -6.92 -15.70 3.03
CA THR A 147 -5.60 -15.80 3.67
C THR A 147 -5.54 -16.98 4.62
N TYR A 148 -6.59 -17.24 5.40
CA TYR A 148 -6.68 -18.41 6.26
C TYR A 148 -6.51 -19.70 5.47
N TYR A 149 -7.26 -19.89 4.39
CA TYR A 149 -7.17 -21.11 3.58
C TYR A 149 -5.82 -21.23 2.85
N LEU A 150 -5.28 -20.13 2.32
CA LEU A 150 -3.97 -20.10 1.71
C LEU A 150 -2.85 -20.50 2.67
N LEU A 151 -2.93 -20.10 3.93
CA LEU A 151 -1.96 -20.53 4.96
C LEU A 151 -2.17 -21.99 5.33
N LYS A 152 -3.40 -22.41 5.60
CA LYS A 152 -3.75 -23.77 6.04
C LYS A 152 -3.41 -24.81 4.98
N GLU A 153 -3.71 -24.54 3.72
CA GLU A 153 -3.59 -25.45 2.59
C GLU A 153 -2.45 -25.06 1.64
N SER A 154 -1.46 -24.30 2.16
CA SER A 154 -0.35 -23.76 1.37
C SER A 154 0.37 -24.81 0.52
N GLN A 155 0.59 -26.01 1.05
CA GLN A 155 1.26 -27.08 0.33
C GLN A 155 0.40 -27.61 -0.83
N VAL A 156 -0.89 -27.84 -0.57
CA VAL A 156 -1.84 -28.30 -1.61
C VAL A 156 -1.94 -27.27 -2.75
N PHE A 157 -1.92 -26.00 -2.39
CA PHE A 157 -1.98 -24.92 -3.37
C PHE A 157 -0.73 -24.87 -4.25
N ILE A 158 0.45 -25.02 -3.67
CA ILE A 158 1.73 -25.08 -4.41
C ILE A 158 1.77 -26.31 -5.32
N ASP A 159 1.38 -27.47 -4.81
CA ASP A 159 1.41 -28.72 -5.57
C ASP A 159 0.40 -28.69 -6.72
N THR A 160 -0.77 -28.09 -6.49
CA THR A 160 -1.79 -27.89 -7.54
C THR A 160 -1.28 -26.92 -8.60
N ALA A 161 -0.70 -25.79 -8.21
CA ALA A 161 -0.11 -24.83 -9.14
C ALA A 161 0.98 -25.49 -10.02
N LYS A 162 1.84 -26.31 -9.44
CA LYS A 162 2.85 -27.08 -10.19
C LYS A 162 2.25 -27.97 -11.26
N LYS A 163 1.09 -28.61 -11.01
CA LYS A 163 0.43 -29.50 -12.00
C LYS A 163 -0.05 -28.75 -13.24
N TYR A 164 -0.50 -27.50 -13.09
CA TYR A 164 -1.03 -26.72 -14.21
C TYR A 164 0.05 -25.95 -15.01
N ILE A 165 1.29 -25.89 -14.53
CA ILE A 165 2.39 -25.27 -15.26
C ILE A 165 2.88 -26.26 -16.35
N PRO A 166 2.75 -25.96 -17.68
CA PRO A 166 3.06 -26.89 -18.76
C PRO A 166 4.56 -26.92 -19.10
N PHE A 167 5.44 -27.07 -18.11
CA PHE A 167 6.90 -27.14 -18.28
C PHE A 167 7.48 -28.40 -17.59
N LYS A 168 8.72 -28.74 -17.94
CA LYS A 168 9.50 -29.80 -17.25
C LYS A 168 9.69 -29.43 -15.78
N GLU A 169 9.79 -30.41 -14.90
CA GLU A 169 9.85 -30.23 -13.45
C GLU A 169 10.98 -29.28 -13.00
N SER A 170 12.16 -29.40 -13.61
CA SER A 170 13.31 -28.50 -13.34
C SER A 170 13.00 -27.02 -13.66
N ILE A 171 12.25 -26.76 -14.74
CA ILE A 171 11.84 -25.41 -15.12
C ILE A 171 10.76 -24.86 -14.19
N LYS A 172 9.84 -25.72 -13.73
CA LYS A 172 8.80 -25.34 -12.77
C LYS A 172 9.43 -24.89 -11.45
N GLU A 173 10.39 -25.64 -10.92
CA GLU A 173 11.09 -25.30 -9.70
C GLU A 173 11.86 -23.99 -9.84
N GLU A 174 12.54 -23.78 -10.95
CA GLU A 174 13.24 -22.53 -11.23
C GLU A 174 12.27 -21.33 -11.29
N ILE A 175 11.13 -21.47 -11.96
CA ILE A 175 10.10 -20.43 -12.04
C ILE A 175 9.58 -20.08 -10.63
N LEU A 176 9.21 -21.07 -9.83
CA LEU A 176 8.70 -20.85 -8.48
C LEU A 176 9.74 -20.21 -7.55
N GLU A 177 10.99 -20.64 -7.65
CA GLU A 177 12.08 -20.06 -6.87
C GLU A 177 12.35 -18.61 -7.27
N ARG A 178 12.37 -18.29 -8.57
CA ARG A 178 12.55 -16.93 -9.07
C ARG A 178 11.39 -16.03 -8.64
N PHE A 179 10.15 -16.52 -8.80
CA PHE A 179 8.96 -15.81 -8.37
C PHE A 179 9.01 -15.51 -6.86
N GLY A 180 9.34 -16.51 -6.04
CA GLY A 180 9.48 -16.35 -4.59
C GLY A 180 10.56 -15.34 -4.21
N ARG A 181 11.72 -15.35 -4.88
CA ARG A 181 12.80 -14.37 -4.67
C ARG A 181 12.36 -12.94 -5.02
N ILE A 182 11.70 -12.77 -6.17
CA ILE A 182 11.21 -11.46 -6.61
C ILE A 182 10.15 -10.94 -5.63
N THR A 183 9.17 -11.77 -5.29
CA THR A 183 8.11 -11.43 -4.34
C THR A 183 8.70 -11.02 -2.98
N LYS A 184 9.64 -11.83 -2.46
CA LYS A 184 10.32 -11.51 -1.21
C LYS A 184 11.07 -10.19 -1.27
N ALA A 185 11.81 -9.93 -2.34
CA ALA A 185 12.56 -8.69 -2.50
C ALA A 185 11.63 -7.46 -2.56
N ILE A 186 10.53 -7.53 -3.33
CA ILE A 186 9.58 -6.41 -3.46
C ILE A 186 8.83 -6.19 -2.15
N VAL A 187 8.24 -7.23 -1.56
CA VAL A 187 7.41 -7.10 -0.35
C VAL A 187 8.23 -6.64 0.84
N PHE A 188 9.30 -7.38 1.18
CA PHE A 188 10.12 -7.03 2.33
C PHE A 188 10.95 -5.76 2.11
N GLY A 189 11.36 -5.49 0.86
CA GLY A 189 11.99 -4.22 0.50
C GLY A 189 11.06 -3.04 0.73
N THR A 190 9.80 -3.14 0.32
CA THR A 190 8.79 -2.10 0.54
C THR A 190 8.50 -1.90 2.03
N ILE A 191 8.30 -2.98 2.79
CA ILE A 191 8.04 -2.91 4.24
C ILE A 191 9.23 -2.25 4.97
N LEU A 192 10.46 -2.68 4.66
CA LEU A 192 11.65 -2.12 5.31
C LEU A 192 11.84 -0.64 4.98
N THR A 193 11.64 -0.25 3.71
CA THR A 193 11.67 1.17 3.30
C THR A 193 10.61 1.97 4.06
N ALA A 194 9.39 1.45 4.18
CA ALA A 194 8.29 2.09 4.90
C ALA A 194 8.65 2.33 6.38
N ILE A 195 9.20 1.33 7.05
CA ILE A 195 9.62 1.47 8.46
C ILE A 195 10.72 2.53 8.60
N ILE A 196 11.74 2.49 7.75
CA ILE A 196 12.86 3.45 7.81
C ILE A 196 12.35 4.87 7.56
N GLN A 197 11.53 5.08 6.54
CA GLN A 197 10.99 6.41 6.22
C GLN A 197 10.04 6.92 7.29
N GLY A 198 9.26 6.04 7.91
CA GLY A 198 8.42 6.40 9.07
C GLY A 198 9.25 6.85 10.27
N ILE A 199 10.31 6.11 10.60
CA ILE A 199 11.21 6.47 11.70
C ILE A 199 11.94 7.78 11.39
N LEU A 200 12.48 7.95 10.19
CA LEU A 200 13.14 9.19 9.79
C LEU A 200 12.18 10.38 9.79
N GLY A 201 10.95 10.18 9.32
CA GLY A 201 9.91 11.20 9.38
C GLY A 201 9.60 11.62 10.82
N MET A 202 9.39 10.63 11.69
CA MET A 202 9.21 10.90 13.14
C MET A 202 10.37 11.70 13.74
N ILE A 203 11.62 11.30 13.45
CA ILE A 203 12.82 12.01 13.93
C ILE A 203 12.84 13.45 13.43
N GLY A 204 12.55 13.67 12.12
CA GLY A 204 12.48 15.03 11.57
C GLY A 204 11.43 15.89 12.27
N PHE A 205 10.23 15.35 12.52
CA PHE A 205 9.16 16.06 13.23
C PHE A 205 9.53 16.36 14.69
N VAL A 206 10.29 15.48 15.37
CA VAL A 206 10.83 15.74 16.71
C VAL A 206 11.87 16.87 16.68
N ILE A 207 12.84 16.81 15.74
CA ILE A 207 13.92 17.80 15.63
C ILE A 207 13.37 19.21 15.41
N PHE A 208 12.34 19.33 14.55
CA PHE A 208 11.74 20.62 14.19
C PHE A 208 10.50 20.95 15.02
N ASN A 209 10.32 20.32 16.19
CA ASN A 209 9.22 20.58 17.13
C ASN A 209 7.82 20.59 16.51
N ILE A 210 7.61 19.80 15.46
CA ILE A 210 6.30 19.66 14.81
C ILE A 210 5.43 18.72 15.65
N PRO A 211 4.18 19.13 15.98
CA PRO A 211 3.31 18.35 16.85
C PRO A 211 3.01 16.95 16.28
N SER A 212 2.75 16.01 17.18
CA SER A 212 2.37 14.61 16.86
C SER A 212 3.38 13.84 16.00
N PRO A 213 4.70 13.86 16.32
CA PRO A 213 5.73 13.24 15.47
C PRO A 213 5.53 11.73 15.27
N PHE A 214 5.05 11.01 16.28
CA PHE A 214 4.74 9.58 16.18
C PHE A 214 3.62 9.30 15.16
N LEU A 215 2.56 10.11 15.19
CA LEU A 215 1.45 10.00 14.24
C LEU A 215 1.94 10.21 12.81
N TRP A 216 2.59 11.34 12.57
CA TRP A 216 3.02 11.71 11.23
C TRP A 216 4.12 10.79 10.69
N GLY A 217 5.03 10.33 11.55
CA GLY A 217 5.99 9.29 11.20
C GLY A 217 5.32 7.99 10.78
N PHE A 218 4.26 7.58 11.47
CA PHE A 218 3.48 6.40 11.11
C PHE A 218 2.70 6.60 9.80
N VAL A 219 2.07 7.76 9.60
CA VAL A 219 1.43 8.12 8.33
C VAL A 219 2.45 8.07 7.19
N MET A 220 3.66 8.64 7.42
CA MET A 220 4.76 8.57 6.44
C MET A 220 5.16 7.13 6.12
N ALA A 221 5.19 6.22 7.09
CA ALA A 221 5.45 4.80 6.85
C ALA A 221 4.41 4.20 5.88
N ILE A 222 3.12 4.50 6.08
CA ILE A 222 2.05 3.98 5.21
C ILE A 222 2.14 4.56 3.80
N VAL A 223 2.24 5.88 3.68
CA VAL A 223 2.23 6.54 2.37
C VAL A 223 3.53 6.34 1.59
N SER A 224 4.64 6.00 2.27
CA SER A 224 5.94 5.70 1.66
C SER A 224 5.92 4.48 0.73
N VAL A 225 4.88 3.64 0.82
CA VAL A 225 4.66 2.56 -0.15
C VAL A 225 4.54 3.12 -1.58
N ILE A 226 4.07 4.37 -1.73
CA ILE A 226 4.05 5.11 -2.99
C ILE A 226 5.41 5.79 -3.18
N PRO A 227 6.23 5.38 -4.15
CA PRO A 227 7.55 5.99 -4.36
C PRO A 227 7.45 7.47 -4.74
N ILE A 228 8.50 8.23 -4.39
CA ILE A 228 8.73 9.64 -4.77
C ILE A 228 7.74 10.60 -4.08
N LEU A 229 6.44 10.39 -4.23
CA LEU A 229 5.41 11.30 -3.72
C LEU A 229 4.92 10.93 -2.31
N GLY A 230 5.07 9.68 -1.88
CA GLY A 230 4.41 9.17 -0.69
C GLY A 230 4.68 10.01 0.57
N THR A 231 5.93 10.11 0.98
CA THR A 231 6.29 10.86 2.20
C THR A 231 6.15 12.37 2.02
N ALA A 232 6.31 12.90 0.80
CA ALA A 232 6.17 14.32 0.51
C ALA A 232 4.75 14.85 0.81
N ILE A 233 3.73 14.00 0.65
CA ILE A 233 2.33 14.34 1.01
C ILE A 233 2.19 14.73 2.48
N VAL A 234 3.13 14.32 3.34
CA VAL A 234 3.10 14.61 4.78
C VAL A 234 4.03 15.77 5.13
N TRP A 235 5.33 15.68 4.79
CA TRP A 235 6.30 16.69 5.23
C TRP A 235 6.21 18.01 4.46
N VAL A 236 5.72 18.02 3.20
CA VAL A 236 5.55 19.28 2.45
C VAL A 236 4.45 20.15 3.07
N PRO A 237 3.21 19.67 3.28
CA PRO A 237 2.20 20.47 3.98
C PRO A 237 2.63 20.88 5.39
N ALA A 238 3.29 19.99 6.14
CA ALA A 238 3.78 20.33 7.48
C ALA A 238 4.76 21.50 7.46
N GLY A 239 5.71 21.49 6.51
CA GLY A 239 6.66 22.59 6.33
C GLY A 239 5.98 23.91 5.93
N ILE A 240 5.02 23.85 5.02
CA ILE A 240 4.24 25.02 4.60
C ILE A 240 3.46 25.61 5.79
N VAL A 241 2.82 24.79 6.60
CA VAL A 241 2.08 25.24 7.79
C VAL A 241 2.98 25.93 8.78
N GLN A 242 4.20 25.44 9.03
CA GLN A 242 5.16 26.08 9.93
C GLN A 242 5.63 27.44 9.38
N ILE A 243 5.89 27.53 8.07
CA ILE A 243 6.24 28.81 7.43
C ILE A 243 5.11 29.83 7.56
N LEU A 244 3.86 29.43 7.35
CA LEU A 244 2.69 30.29 7.52
C LEU A 244 2.49 30.74 8.98
N GLN A 245 2.95 29.94 9.95
CA GLN A 245 2.97 30.29 11.37
C GLN A 245 4.19 31.16 11.76
N GLN A 246 4.99 31.64 10.79
CA GLN A 246 6.21 32.41 10.97
C GLN A 246 7.36 31.64 11.65
N ASP A 247 7.23 30.34 11.84
CA ASP A 247 8.32 29.46 12.28
C ASP A 247 9.12 28.99 11.06
N TYR A 248 9.93 29.90 10.51
CA TYR A 248 10.74 29.63 9.32
C TYR A 248 11.80 28.55 9.57
N PHE A 249 12.34 28.46 10.79
CA PHE A 249 13.34 27.45 11.12
C PHE A 249 12.76 26.04 11.01
N SER A 250 11.64 25.79 11.67
CA SER A 250 10.98 24.48 11.61
C SER A 250 10.43 24.19 10.21
N GLY A 251 9.86 25.20 9.55
CA GLY A 251 9.28 25.02 8.22
C GLY A 251 10.31 24.69 7.14
N ILE A 252 11.35 25.50 6.99
CA ILE A 252 12.43 25.26 6.02
C ILE A 252 13.23 24.01 6.43
N GLY A 253 13.48 23.84 7.72
CA GLY A 253 14.19 22.68 8.25
C GLY A 253 13.53 21.36 7.88
N ILE A 254 12.21 21.20 8.09
CA ILE A 254 11.52 19.96 7.74
C ILE A 254 11.41 19.75 6.22
N LEU A 255 11.30 20.82 5.41
CA LEU A 255 11.31 20.72 3.96
C LEU A 255 12.67 20.22 3.45
N LEU A 256 13.77 20.76 3.96
CA LEU A 256 15.11 20.31 3.61
C LEU A 256 15.37 18.87 4.11
N PHE A 257 15.02 18.57 5.35
CA PHE A 257 15.16 17.23 5.90
C PHE A 257 14.31 16.21 5.13
N GLY A 258 13.07 16.56 4.82
CA GLY A 258 12.17 15.73 4.01
C GLY A 258 12.73 15.43 2.62
N ALA A 259 13.23 16.45 1.94
CA ALA A 259 13.79 16.29 0.59
C ALA A 259 15.14 15.56 0.59
N LEU A 260 16.08 15.96 1.47
CA LEU A 260 17.47 15.47 1.44
C LEU A 260 17.63 14.15 2.21
N VAL A 261 16.92 13.94 3.30
CA VAL A 261 17.08 12.73 4.12
C VAL A 261 15.99 11.71 3.78
N VAL A 262 14.73 12.07 3.95
CA VAL A 262 13.62 11.11 3.75
C VAL A 262 13.46 10.74 2.28
N GLY A 263 13.50 11.71 1.37
CA GLY A 263 13.34 11.51 -0.07
C GLY A 263 14.50 10.74 -0.72
N THR A 264 15.75 10.98 -0.27
CA THR A 264 16.90 10.24 -0.78
C THR A 264 16.91 8.78 -0.36
N MET A 265 16.26 8.42 0.75
CA MET A 265 16.14 7.03 1.18
C MET A 265 15.39 6.16 0.18
N ASP A 266 14.37 6.68 -0.49
CA ASP A 266 13.68 5.98 -1.58
C ASP A 266 14.63 5.61 -2.73
N ASN A 267 15.52 6.55 -3.08
CA ASN A 267 16.46 6.37 -4.18
C ASN A 267 17.67 5.48 -3.82
N LEU A 268 18.02 5.39 -2.54
CA LEU A 268 19.16 4.62 -2.07
C LEU A 268 18.78 3.22 -1.57
N ILE A 269 17.75 3.13 -0.74
CA ILE A 269 17.38 1.89 -0.04
C ILE A 269 16.59 0.97 -0.97
N ARG A 270 15.58 1.48 -1.65
CA ARG A 270 14.72 0.66 -2.52
C ARG A 270 15.49 -0.06 -3.63
N PRO A 271 16.39 0.56 -4.41
CA PRO A 271 17.21 -0.15 -5.39
C PRO A 271 18.18 -1.14 -4.76
N LYS A 272 18.76 -0.81 -3.58
CA LYS A 272 19.67 -1.73 -2.88
C LYS A 272 18.96 -2.98 -2.37
N LEU A 273 17.75 -2.85 -1.85
CA LEU A 273 16.99 -3.96 -1.28
C LEU A 273 16.27 -4.79 -2.36
N VAL A 274 15.65 -4.13 -3.33
CA VAL A 274 14.88 -4.78 -4.40
C VAL A 274 15.78 -5.11 -5.60
N GLY A 275 16.56 -4.14 -6.08
CA GLY A 275 17.31 -4.26 -7.34
C GLY A 275 18.44 -5.27 -7.32
N LYS A 276 19.29 -5.30 -6.26
CA LYS A 276 20.45 -6.21 -6.21
C LYS A 276 20.05 -7.68 -6.10
N LYS A 277 18.93 -7.98 -5.39
CA LYS A 277 18.45 -9.36 -5.19
C LYS A 277 17.57 -9.85 -6.32
N ALA A 278 16.83 -8.97 -6.99
CA ALA A 278 15.90 -9.33 -8.04
C ALA A 278 16.44 -9.11 -9.47
N LYS A 279 17.59 -8.44 -9.63
CA LYS A 279 18.22 -8.09 -10.95
C LYS A 279 17.22 -7.42 -11.92
N ILE A 280 16.26 -6.63 -11.40
CA ILE A 280 15.21 -5.98 -12.19
C ILE A 280 15.64 -4.54 -12.48
N HIS A 281 15.42 -4.09 -13.71
CA HIS A 281 15.69 -2.71 -14.10
C HIS A 281 14.75 -1.74 -13.36
N PRO A 282 15.23 -0.62 -12.78
CA PRO A 282 14.39 0.34 -12.04
C PRO A 282 13.17 0.85 -12.83
N ALA A 283 13.30 1.05 -14.15
CA ALA A 283 12.19 1.47 -14.99
C ALA A 283 11.04 0.46 -15.01
N VAL A 284 11.32 -0.85 -14.96
CA VAL A 284 10.30 -1.90 -14.91
C VAL A 284 9.53 -1.83 -13.59
N ILE A 285 10.23 -1.54 -12.49
CA ILE A 285 9.63 -1.36 -11.17
C ILE A 285 8.72 -0.12 -11.20
N LEU A 286 9.19 1.01 -11.72
CA LEU A 286 8.42 2.25 -11.80
C LEU A 286 7.16 2.10 -12.65
N ILE A 287 7.29 1.55 -13.86
CA ILE A 287 6.16 1.29 -14.76
C ILE A 287 5.17 0.32 -14.10
N GLY A 288 5.69 -0.73 -13.44
CA GLY A 288 4.88 -1.69 -12.70
C GLY A 288 4.07 -1.04 -11.58
N ILE A 289 4.68 -0.12 -10.82
CA ILE A 289 4.01 0.61 -9.76
C ILE A 289 2.91 1.51 -10.32
N LEU A 290 3.24 2.38 -11.28
CA LEU A 290 2.28 3.33 -11.87
C LEU A 290 1.13 2.62 -12.59
N GLY A 291 1.43 1.62 -13.42
CA GLY A 291 0.43 0.80 -14.09
C GLY A 291 -0.38 -0.04 -13.11
N GLY A 292 0.29 -0.61 -12.10
CA GLY A 292 -0.35 -1.40 -11.06
C GLY A 292 -1.34 -0.60 -10.24
N ILE A 293 -0.99 0.62 -9.80
CA ILE A 293 -1.90 1.52 -9.08
C ILE A 293 -3.14 1.82 -9.90
N LYS A 294 -2.96 2.16 -11.17
CA LYS A 294 -4.07 2.49 -12.08
C LYS A 294 -5.02 1.31 -12.27
N PHE A 295 -4.49 0.08 -12.35
CA PHE A 295 -5.26 -1.10 -12.68
C PHE A 295 -5.82 -1.85 -11.46
N LEU A 296 -5.05 -1.95 -10.36
CA LEU A 296 -5.37 -2.74 -9.16
C LEU A 296 -5.49 -1.87 -7.90
N GLY A 297 -5.37 -0.54 -8.00
CA GLY A 297 -5.36 0.34 -6.83
C GLY A 297 -4.12 0.10 -5.95
N PHE A 298 -4.29 0.26 -4.64
CA PHE A 298 -3.19 0.18 -3.67
C PHE A 298 -2.39 -1.13 -3.74
N ILE A 299 -3.05 -2.27 -3.93
CA ILE A 299 -2.37 -3.57 -4.03
C ILE A 299 -1.50 -3.67 -5.29
N GLY A 300 -1.82 -2.89 -6.32
CA GLY A 300 -1.03 -2.77 -7.56
C GLY A 300 0.38 -2.25 -7.36
N LEU A 301 0.65 -1.53 -6.25
CA LEU A 301 2.01 -1.13 -5.85
C LEU A 301 2.96 -2.32 -5.70
N ILE A 302 2.45 -3.45 -5.27
CA ILE A 302 3.22 -4.68 -5.08
C ILE A 302 3.07 -5.60 -6.30
N ILE A 303 1.84 -5.83 -6.73
CA ILE A 303 1.54 -6.79 -7.82
C ILE A 303 2.06 -6.28 -9.17
N GLY A 304 1.98 -4.97 -9.46
CA GLY A 304 2.42 -4.42 -10.74
C GLY A 304 3.91 -4.70 -11.04
N PRO A 305 4.84 -4.29 -10.18
CA PRO A 305 6.25 -4.61 -10.33
C PRO A 305 6.52 -6.12 -10.33
N LEU A 306 5.81 -6.89 -9.48
CA LEU A 306 5.96 -8.34 -9.41
C LEU A 306 5.59 -9.00 -10.73
N THR A 307 4.45 -8.63 -11.31
CA THR A 307 3.98 -9.17 -12.59
C THR A 307 4.93 -8.87 -13.73
N LEU A 308 5.34 -7.59 -13.89
CA LEU A 308 6.26 -7.21 -14.94
C LEU A 308 7.64 -7.86 -14.76
N ALA A 309 8.18 -7.86 -13.55
CA ALA A 309 9.46 -8.48 -13.27
C ALA A 309 9.46 -9.99 -13.57
N THR A 310 8.40 -10.68 -13.16
CA THR A 310 8.25 -12.12 -13.45
C THR A 310 8.11 -12.37 -14.96
N ALA A 311 7.32 -11.56 -15.67
CA ALA A 311 7.17 -11.67 -17.11
C ALA A 311 8.52 -11.49 -17.85
N PHE A 312 9.31 -10.48 -17.47
CA PHE A 312 10.65 -10.27 -18.05
C PHE A 312 11.61 -11.42 -17.75
N GLU A 313 11.57 -11.98 -16.56
CA GLU A 313 12.43 -13.14 -16.20
C GLU A 313 12.02 -14.42 -16.98
N LEU A 314 10.72 -14.66 -17.16
CA LEU A 314 10.23 -15.80 -17.96
C LEU A 314 10.63 -15.69 -19.45
N LEU A 315 10.63 -14.47 -20.01
CA LEU A 315 11.09 -14.24 -21.38
C LEU A 315 12.59 -14.53 -21.56
N LYS A 316 13.40 -14.34 -20.50
CA LYS A 316 14.83 -14.69 -20.54
C LYS A 316 15.08 -16.19 -20.53
N ILE A 317 14.27 -16.97 -19.78
CA ILE A 317 14.39 -18.43 -19.73
C ILE A 317 14.18 -19.03 -21.12
N LYS A 318 13.22 -18.52 -21.91
CA LYS A 318 12.93 -18.99 -23.27
C LYS A 318 14.08 -18.71 -24.27
N LYS A 319 14.97 -17.77 -23.97
CA LYS A 319 16.10 -17.41 -24.86
C LYS A 319 17.34 -18.27 -24.63
N THR A 320 17.38 -19.03 -23.56
CA THR A 320 18.55 -19.84 -23.13
C THR A 320 18.36 -21.34 -23.43
N ASN A 321 17.19 -21.76 -23.88
CA ASN A 321 16.81 -23.08 -24.37
C ASN A 321 16.43 -23.00 -25.87
#